data_6d3c7403b4d9d70d704b7a5bb317f3e9
#
_entry.id   6d3c7403b4d9d70d704b7a5bb317f3e9
#
_cell.length_a   1.000
_cell.length_b   1.000
_cell.length_c   1.000
_cell.angle_alpha   90.00
_cell.angle_beta   90.00
_cell.angle_gamma   90.00
#
_symmetry.space_group_name_H-M   'P 1'
#
loop_
_entity.id
_entity.type
_entity.pdbx_description
1 polymer ?
#
loop_
_entity_poly.entity_id
_entity_poly.type
_entity_poly.pdbx_seq_one_letter_code
_entity_poly.pdbx_strand_id
1 'polypeptide(L)'
;WRLVAKESRLGFIVQANLLEILANAIWVSSVLLVFVTEILHRSESYWGYVNTSYSLGIILGGAIVFRLAEKVVTYKYQTMTFSLLATALVTLLIVLFPNPPAFLFLSLVIGFLSQIKEVPESVLLQESVDEKELVNVYSVIEVVSTLAFSVSVFLMSFITEYFGVFTGFGLAIFCLLVESILVLR
;
A
#
# COMPACT_ATOMS: atom_id res chain seq x y z
N TRP A 1 8.46 20.64 7.91
CA TRP A 1 8.53 20.94 6.47
C TRP A 1 9.92 21.31 5.99
N ARG A 2 10.66 22.22 6.67
CA ARG A 2 12.00 22.64 6.21
C ARG A 2 13.00 21.49 6.12
N LEU A 3 12.93 20.49 7.01
CA LEU A 3 13.79 19.30 6.96
C LEU A 3 13.43 18.39 5.79
N VAL A 4 12.14 18.10 5.59
CA VAL A 4 11.65 17.27 4.48
C VAL A 4 11.96 17.91 3.12
N ALA A 5 11.88 19.25 3.02
CA ALA A 5 12.18 19.97 1.79
C ALA A 5 13.70 20.11 1.52
N LYS A 6 14.55 19.95 2.53
CA LYS A 6 16.00 20.16 2.44
C LYS A 6 16.76 18.86 2.13
N GLU A 7 16.24 17.72 2.56
CA GLU A 7 16.83 16.41 2.30
C GLU A 7 16.12 15.69 1.16
N SER A 8 16.82 15.46 0.08
CA SER A 8 16.28 14.80 -1.12
C SER A 8 15.76 13.38 -0.82
N ARG A 9 16.34 12.68 0.16
CA ARG A 9 15.91 11.34 0.60
C ARG A 9 14.54 11.37 1.29
N LEU A 10 14.31 12.32 2.19
CA LEU A 10 13.01 12.48 2.85
C LEU A 10 11.91 12.87 1.87
N GLY A 11 12.22 13.79 0.95
CA GLY A 11 11.29 14.17 -0.13
C GLY A 11 10.88 12.98 -0.98
N PHE A 12 11.81 12.08 -1.28
CA PHE A 12 11.58 10.86 -2.02
C PHE A 12 10.66 9.89 -1.24
N ILE A 13 10.93 9.62 0.05
CA ILE A 13 10.10 8.75 0.89
C ILE A 13 8.67 9.29 0.97
N VAL A 14 8.50 10.59 1.15
CA VAL A 14 7.17 11.22 1.18
C VAL A 14 6.42 11.06 -0.15
N GLN A 15 7.10 11.23 -1.29
CA GLN A 15 6.47 11.04 -2.61
C GLN A 15 6.06 9.57 -2.84
N ALA A 16 6.90 8.61 -2.48
CA ALA A 16 6.58 7.19 -2.56
C ALA A 16 5.37 6.86 -1.67
N ASN A 17 5.38 7.32 -0.42
CA ASN A 17 4.27 7.13 0.51
C ASN A 17 2.95 7.75 0.00
N LEU A 18 2.97 8.92 -0.63
CA LEU A 18 1.77 9.53 -1.22
C LEU A 18 1.19 8.69 -2.37
N LEU A 19 2.03 8.11 -3.22
CA LEU A 19 1.59 7.20 -4.29
C LEU A 19 0.97 5.92 -3.72
N GLU A 20 1.59 5.36 -2.68
CA GLU A 20 1.06 4.20 -1.99
C GLU A 20 -0.28 4.48 -1.32
N ILE A 21 -0.42 5.60 -0.63
CA ILE A 21 -1.68 6.02 -0.01
C ILE A 21 -2.80 6.09 -1.06
N LEU A 22 -2.50 6.66 -2.23
CA LEU A 22 -3.46 6.72 -3.32
C LEU A 22 -3.81 5.32 -3.84
N ALA A 23 -2.83 4.44 -4.02
CA ALA A 23 -3.05 3.06 -4.44
C ALA A 23 -3.86 2.27 -3.39
N ASN A 24 -3.53 2.43 -2.11
CA ASN A 24 -4.19 1.70 -1.02
C ASN A 24 -5.60 2.19 -0.70
N ALA A 25 -5.98 3.39 -1.15
CA ALA A 25 -7.34 3.92 -0.95
C ALA A 25 -8.44 3.01 -1.54
N ILE A 26 -8.15 2.20 -2.56
CA ILE A 26 -9.10 1.23 -3.11
C ILE A 26 -9.51 0.13 -2.12
N TRP A 27 -8.60 -0.25 -1.21
CA TRP A 27 -8.83 -1.35 -0.26
C TRP A 27 -9.68 -0.97 0.95
N VAL A 28 -9.77 0.31 1.25
CA VAL A 28 -10.48 0.83 2.45
C VAL A 28 -11.74 1.61 2.09
N SER A 29 -11.86 2.06 0.84
CA SER A 29 -12.97 2.90 0.37
C SER A 29 -14.19 2.11 -0.08
N SER A 30 -15.24 2.83 -0.49
CA SER A 30 -16.41 2.28 -1.18
C SER A 30 -16.06 1.46 -2.43
N VAL A 31 -14.89 1.69 -3.03
CA VAL A 31 -14.40 0.96 -4.21
C VAL A 31 -14.36 -0.55 -3.95
N LEU A 32 -13.80 -0.97 -2.81
CA LEU A 32 -13.75 -2.38 -2.44
C LEU A 32 -15.14 -2.96 -2.20
N LEU A 33 -16.04 -2.19 -1.58
CA LEU A 33 -17.42 -2.63 -1.35
C LEU A 33 -18.15 -2.82 -2.67
N VAL A 34 -18.04 -1.87 -3.60
CA VAL A 34 -18.61 -1.97 -4.94
C VAL A 34 -18.05 -3.19 -5.69
N PHE A 35 -16.73 -3.44 -5.59
CA PHE A 35 -16.14 -4.62 -6.20
C PHE A 35 -16.72 -5.93 -5.62
N VAL A 36 -16.89 -6.00 -4.30
CA VAL A 36 -17.47 -7.18 -3.63
C VAL A 36 -18.92 -7.39 -4.02
N THR A 37 -19.73 -6.34 -4.07
CA THR A 37 -21.18 -6.47 -4.31
C THR A 37 -21.51 -6.59 -5.79
N GLU A 38 -20.90 -5.81 -6.65
CA GLU A 38 -21.27 -5.73 -8.06
C GLU A 38 -20.47 -6.70 -8.95
N ILE A 39 -19.18 -6.94 -8.63
CA ILE A 39 -18.33 -7.80 -9.46
C ILE A 39 -18.28 -9.23 -8.91
N LEU A 40 -18.08 -9.39 -7.61
CA LEU A 40 -18.04 -10.72 -7.00
C LEU A 40 -19.42 -11.27 -6.65
N HIS A 41 -20.48 -10.45 -6.72
CA HIS A 41 -21.86 -10.80 -6.36
C HIS A 41 -21.96 -11.41 -4.97
N ARG A 42 -21.27 -10.81 -3.99
CA ARG A 42 -21.24 -11.24 -2.59
C ARG A 42 -21.89 -10.19 -1.69
N SER A 43 -22.37 -10.63 -0.53
CA SER A 43 -22.92 -9.73 0.49
C SER A 43 -21.85 -8.83 1.08
N GLU A 44 -22.25 -7.71 1.65
CA GLU A 44 -21.36 -6.76 2.35
C GLU A 44 -20.51 -7.45 3.45
N SER A 45 -21.03 -8.50 4.08
CA SER A 45 -20.28 -9.29 5.07
C SER A 45 -18.99 -9.90 4.49
N TYR A 46 -18.93 -10.12 3.18
CA TYR A 46 -17.76 -10.64 2.51
C TYR A 46 -16.58 -9.67 2.56
N TRP A 47 -16.85 -8.38 2.61
CA TRP A 47 -15.84 -7.35 2.84
C TRP A 47 -15.11 -7.56 4.19
N GLY A 48 -15.84 -7.99 5.24
CA GLY A 48 -15.23 -8.37 6.52
C GLY A 48 -14.25 -9.55 6.39
N TYR A 49 -14.59 -10.57 5.62
CA TYR A 49 -13.69 -11.71 5.36
C TYR A 49 -12.44 -11.28 4.58
N VAL A 50 -12.58 -10.37 3.62
CA VAL A 50 -11.44 -9.80 2.87
C VAL A 50 -10.49 -9.06 3.81
N ASN A 51 -11.01 -8.20 4.69
CA ASN A 51 -10.19 -7.48 5.67
C ASN A 51 -9.52 -8.42 6.68
N THR A 52 -10.21 -9.46 7.12
CA THR A 52 -9.64 -10.49 8.01
C THR A 52 -8.50 -11.23 7.30
N SER A 53 -8.69 -11.62 6.05
CA SER A 53 -7.67 -12.30 5.25
C SER A 53 -6.43 -11.42 5.04
N TYR A 54 -6.63 -10.15 4.72
CA TYR A 54 -5.57 -9.15 4.60
C TYR A 54 -4.78 -9.00 5.91
N SER A 55 -5.49 -8.87 7.06
CA SER A 55 -4.86 -8.75 8.37
C SER A 55 -4.05 -9.99 8.76
N LEU A 56 -4.53 -11.19 8.42
CA LEU A 56 -3.76 -12.42 8.59
C LEU A 56 -2.49 -12.39 7.74
N GLY A 57 -2.56 -11.86 6.53
CA GLY A 57 -1.41 -11.64 5.67
C GLY A 57 -0.36 -10.73 6.34
N ILE A 58 -0.78 -9.62 6.93
CA ILE A 58 0.10 -8.71 7.70
C ILE A 58 0.83 -9.46 8.83
N ILE A 59 0.10 -10.24 9.62
CA ILE A 59 0.67 -11.01 10.73
C ILE A 59 1.73 -12.00 10.22
N LEU A 60 1.43 -12.73 9.15
CA LEU A 60 2.36 -13.69 8.54
C LEU A 60 3.58 -12.99 7.95
N GLY A 61 3.38 -11.86 7.27
CA GLY A 61 4.44 -11.02 6.73
C GLY A 61 5.37 -10.52 7.83
N GLY A 62 4.81 -9.98 8.91
CA GLY A 62 5.55 -9.52 10.08
C GLY A 62 6.39 -10.63 10.72
N ALA A 63 5.83 -11.83 10.88
CA ALA A 63 6.55 -12.97 11.42
C ALA A 63 7.75 -13.40 10.54
N ILE A 64 7.60 -13.33 9.22
CA ILE A 64 8.69 -13.64 8.27
C ILE A 64 9.74 -12.53 8.27
N VAL A 65 9.33 -11.27 8.22
CA VAL A 65 10.26 -10.13 8.27
C VAL A 65 11.07 -10.15 9.57
N PHE A 66 10.43 -10.45 10.71
CA PHE A 66 11.15 -10.59 11.98
C PHE A 66 12.24 -11.66 11.91
N ARG A 67 11.99 -12.80 11.26
CA ARG A 67 12.98 -13.87 11.09
C ARG A 67 14.09 -13.53 10.08
N LEU A 68 13.80 -12.72 9.11
CA LEU A 68 14.69 -12.36 7.99
C LEU A 68 15.15 -10.90 8.06
N ALA A 69 15.05 -10.25 9.23
CA ALA A 69 15.27 -8.82 9.41
C ALA A 69 16.59 -8.34 8.80
N GLU A 70 17.70 -9.04 9.08
CA GLU A 70 19.03 -8.67 8.54
C GLU A 70 19.04 -8.64 7.00
N LYS A 71 18.41 -9.64 6.35
CA LYS A 71 18.34 -9.70 4.88
C LYS A 71 17.43 -8.62 4.32
N VAL A 72 16.27 -8.41 4.94
CA VAL A 72 15.29 -7.41 4.53
C VAL A 72 15.89 -6.01 4.61
N VAL A 73 16.63 -5.70 5.68
CA VAL A 73 17.29 -4.41 5.86
C VAL A 73 18.49 -4.25 4.93
N THR A 74 19.28 -5.31 4.72
CA THR A 74 20.44 -5.27 3.82
C THR A 74 20.01 -5.00 2.37
N TYR A 75 18.92 -5.62 1.92
CA TYR A 75 18.39 -5.49 0.55
C TYR A 75 17.11 -4.65 0.49
N LYS A 76 17.01 -3.60 1.32
CA LYS A 76 15.80 -2.81 1.53
C LYS A 76 15.15 -2.30 0.24
N TYR A 77 15.90 -1.70 -0.67
CA TYR A 77 15.36 -1.20 -1.94
C TYR A 77 14.82 -2.32 -2.83
N GLN A 78 15.56 -3.42 -2.95
CA GLN A 78 15.13 -4.59 -3.75
C GLN A 78 13.87 -5.23 -3.13
N THR A 79 13.83 -5.34 -1.79
CA THR A 79 12.68 -5.90 -1.08
C THR A 79 11.44 -5.05 -1.27
N MET A 80 11.55 -3.73 -1.14
CA MET A 80 10.45 -2.79 -1.40
C MET A 80 9.97 -2.87 -2.84
N THR A 81 10.88 -2.81 -3.81
CA THR A 81 10.54 -2.89 -5.24
C THR A 81 9.87 -4.21 -5.59
N PHE A 82 10.40 -5.33 -5.10
CA PHE A 82 9.80 -6.64 -5.32
C PHE A 82 8.39 -6.69 -4.74
N SER A 83 8.20 -6.20 -3.52
CA SER A 83 6.89 -6.17 -2.87
C SER A 83 5.87 -5.34 -3.66
N LEU A 84 6.25 -4.15 -4.13
CA LEU A 84 5.41 -3.27 -4.92
C LEU A 84 5.00 -3.91 -6.26
N LEU A 85 5.95 -4.48 -6.98
CA LEU A 85 5.69 -5.17 -8.25
C LEU A 85 4.80 -6.40 -8.05
N ALA A 86 5.05 -7.18 -6.99
CA ALA A 86 4.23 -8.34 -6.65
C ALA A 86 2.80 -7.90 -6.27
N THR A 87 2.64 -6.82 -5.50
CA THR A 87 1.32 -6.26 -5.14
C THR A 87 0.59 -5.77 -6.38
N ALA A 88 1.26 -5.07 -7.30
CA ALA A 88 0.67 -4.64 -8.56
C ALA A 88 0.20 -5.84 -9.41
N LEU A 89 1.01 -6.90 -9.49
CA LEU A 89 0.66 -8.12 -10.21
C LEU A 89 -0.53 -8.84 -9.56
N VAL A 90 -0.54 -8.97 -8.23
CA VAL A 90 -1.65 -9.60 -7.49
C VAL A 90 -2.94 -8.79 -7.67
N THR A 91 -2.85 -7.47 -7.62
CA THR A 91 -4.00 -6.58 -7.87
C THR A 91 -4.52 -6.75 -9.31
N LEU A 92 -3.63 -6.88 -10.28
CA LEU A 92 -4.00 -7.17 -11.67
C LEU A 92 -4.70 -8.53 -11.81
N LEU A 93 -4.22 -9.57 -11.13
CA LEU A 93 -4.85 -10.89 -11.12
C LEU A 93 -6.26 -10.85 -10.52
N ILE A 94 -6.50 -10.06 -9.50
CA ILE A 94 -7.83 -9.83 -8.91
C ILE A 94 -8.79 -9.24 -9.95
N VAL A 95 -8.31 -8.27 -10.72
CA VAL A 95 -9.11 -7.61 -11.76
C VAL A 95 -9.41 -8.54 -12.94
N LEU A 96 -8.42 -9.32 -13.37
CA LEU A 96 -8.57 -10.20 -14.53
C LEU A 96 -9.38 -11.47 -14.23
N PHE A 97 -9.30 -11.96 -13.01
CA PHE A 97 -9.95 -13.20 -12.56
C PHE A 97 -10.76 -12.97 -11.27
N PRO A 98 -11.89 -12.24 -11.36
CA PRO A 98 -12.71 -11.92 -10.19
C PRO A 98 -13.42 -13.16 -9.66
N ASN A 99 -12.78 -13.89 -8.80
CA ASN A 99 -13.30 -15.11 -8.17
C ASN A 99 -13.27 -14.96 -6.63
N PRO A 100 -14.40 -15.13 -5.92
CA PRO A 100 -14.46 -14.88 -4.50
C PRO A 100 -13.40 -15.63 -3.66
N PRO A 101 -13.25 -16.95 -3.74
CA PRO A 101 -12.19 -17.67 -3.00
C PRO A 101 -10.77 -17.19 -3.34
N ALA A 102 -10.49 -16.94 -4.63
CA ALA A 102 -9.20 -16.42 -5.06
C ALA A 102 -8.97 -15.02 -4.48
N PHE A 103 -9.99 -14.18 -4.43
CA PHE A 103 -9.89 -12.83 -3.87
C PHE A 103 -9.49 -12.84 -2.39
N LEU A 104 -10.04 -13.75 -1.57
CA LEU A 104 -9.61 -13.91 -0.17
C LEU A 104 -8.13 -14.29 -0.08
N PHE A 105 -7.72 -15.28 -0.85
CA PHE A 105 -6.32 -15.71 -0.85
C PHE A 105 -5.38 -14.59 -1.34
N LEU A 106 -5.73 -13.89 -2.42
CA LEU A 106 -4.93 -12.79 -2.96
C LEU A 106 -4.89 -11.59 -2.00
N SER A 107 -5.96 -11.33 -1.25
CA SER A 107 -5.97 -10.30 -0.20
C SER A 107 -4.99 -10.64 0.94
N LEU A 108 -4.89 -11.91 1.33
CA LEU A 108 -3.87 -12.38 2.27
C LEU A 108 -2.46 -12.12 1.72
N VAL A 109 -2.22 -12.42 0.44
CA VAL A 109 -0.93 -12.19 -0.20
C VAL A 109 -0.60 -10.70 -0.24
N ILE A 110 -1.56 -9.83 -0.51
CA ILE A 110 -1.36 -8.37 -0.49
C ILE A 110 -0.99 -7.90 0.94
N GLY A 111 -1.71 -8.36 1.97
CA GLY A 111 -1.37 -8.03 3.35
C GLY A 111 0.04 -8.50 3.76
N PHE A 112 0.43 -9.68 3.29
CA PHE A 112 1.78 -10.21 3.47
C PHE A 112 2.84 -9.33 2.79
N LEU A 113 2.62 -8.94 1.56
CA LEU A 113 3.54 -8.10 0.78
C LEU A 113 3.63 -6.68 1.35
N SER A 114 2.52 -6.11 1.83
CA SER A 114 2.53 -4.78 2.43
C SER A 114 3.46 -4.73 3.65
N GLN A 115 3.42 -5.74 4.50
CA GLN A 115 4.29 -5.80 5.67
C GLN A 115 5.77 -6.00 5.31
N ILE A 116 6.07 -6.74 4.24
CA ILE A 116 7.44 -6.90 3.73
C ILE A 116 8.00 -5.56 3.21
N LYS A 117 7.16 -4.67 2.68
CA LYS A 117 7.57 -3.35 2.20
C LYS A 117 7.71 -2.35 3.35
N GLU A 118 6.79 -2.35 4.29
CA GLU A 118 6.68 -1.34 5.36
C GLU A 118 7.89 -1.31 6.29
N VAL A 119 8.45 -2.48 6.61
CA VAL A 119 9.61 -2.55 7.53
C VAL A 119 10.87 -1.89 6.95
N PRO A 120 11.33 -2.22 5.72
CA PRO A 120 12.50 -1.53 5.16
C PRO A 120 12.24 -0.04 4.90
N GLU A 121 11.02 0.38 4.61
CA GLU A 121 10.67 1.80 4.49
C GLU A 121 10.82 2.55 5.82
N SER A 122 10.33 1.96 6.90
CA SER A 122 10.50 2.51 8.26
C SER A 122 11.97 2.61 8.64
N VAL A 123 12.80 1.64 8.27
CA VAL A 123 14.26 1.68 8.51
C VAL A 123 14.90 2.80 7.69
N LEU A 124 14.52 2.95 6.42
CA LEU A 124 15.03 4.05 5.58
C LEU A 124 14.71 5.41 6.18
N LEU A 125 13.51 5.58 6.70
CA LEU A 125 13.09 6.81 7.35
C LEU A 125 13.94 7.08 8.60
N GLN A 126 14.16 6.07 9.44
CA GLN A 126 14.98 6.18 10.66
C GLN A 126 16.44 6.52 10.34
N GLU A 127 17.01 5.92 9.30
CA GLU A 127 18.39 6.21 8.87
C GLU A 127 18.55 7.60 8.24
N SER A 128 17.46 8.21 7.79
CA SER A 128 17.46 9.51 7.09
C SER A 128 17.27 10.71 8.03
N VAL A 129 17.04 10.48 9.32
CA VAL A 129 16.68 11.51 10.29
C VAL A 129 17.49 11.34 11.57
N ASP A 130 17.98 12.44 12.14
CA ASP A 130 18.60 12.44 13.46
C ASP A 130 17.59 11.97 14.53
N GLU A 131 18.05 11.16 15.49
CA GLU A 131 17.22 10.58 16.54
C GLU A 131 16.38 11.62 17.29
N LYS A 132 16.90 12.82 17.48
CA LYS A 132 16.22 13.92 18.16
C LYS A 132 15.03 14.50 17.36
N GLU A 133 15.06 14.36 16.05
CA GLU A 133 14.05 14.89 15.13
C GLU A 133 13.03 13.81 14.67
N LEU A 134 13.28 12.53 14.96
CA LEU A 134 12.44 11.41 14.53
C LEU A 134 10.97 11.61 14.89
N VAL A 135 10.68 11.99 16.15
CA VAL A 135 9.31 12.20 16.63
C VAL A 135 8.61 13.30 15.82
N ASN A 136 9.31 14.39 15.55
CA ASN A 136 8.76 15.52 14.78
C ASN A 136 8.50 15.12 13.33
N VAL A 137 9.43 14.38 12.72
CA VAL A 137 9.30 13.93 11.32
C VAL A 137 8.17 12.92 11.18
N TYR A 138 8.07 11.93 12.08
CA TYR A 138 6.95 10.98 12.09
C TYR A 138 5.61 11.70 12.25
N SER A 139 5.51 12.66 13.17
CA SER A 139 4.28 13.42 13.36
C SER A 139 3.86 14.20 12.11
N VAL A 140 4.82 14.80 11.40
CA VAL A 140 4.54 15.52 10.15
C VAL A 140 4.11 14.55 9.05
N ILE A 141 4.81 13.43 8.90
CA ILE A 141 4.45 12.40 7.90
C ILE A 141 3.05 11.88 8.19
N GLU A 142 2.72 11.57 9.44
CA GLU A 142 1.39 11.05 9.83
C GLU A 142 0.27 12.03 9.50
N VAL A 143 0.45 13.30 9.80
CA VAL A 143 -0.55 14.34 9.46
C VAL A 143 -0.73 14.45 7.95
N VAL A 144 0.38 14.49 7.18
CA VAL A 144 0.33 14.55 5.71
C VAL A 144 -0.32 13.29 5.14
N SER A 145 0.04 12.11 5.65
CA SER A 145 -0.52 10.83 5.22
C SER A 145 -2.03 10.74 5.49
N THR A 146 -2.48 11.19 6.65
CA THR A 146 -3.91 11.21 7.00
C THR A 146 -4.71 12.14 6.07
N LEU A 147 -4.19 13.33 5.78
CA LEU A 147 -4.81 14.26 4.84
C LEU A 147 -4.82 13.67 3.41
N ALA A 148 -3.68 13.16 2.97
CA ALA A 148 -3.55 12.52 1.66
C ALA A 148 -4.50 11.31 1.52
N PHE A 149 -4.61 10.48 2.55
CA PHE A 149 -5.53 9.36 2.58
C PHE A 149 -6.98 9.80 2.43
N SER A 150 -7.41 10.82 3.17
CA SER A 150 -8.76 11.36 3.07
C SER A 150 -9.09 11.86 1.65
N VAL A 151 -8.15 12.58 1.03
CA VAL A 151 -8.28 13.04 -0.36
C VAL A 151 -8.28 11.85 -1.32
N SER A 152 -7.42 10.88 -1.12
CA SER A 152 -7.31 9.68 -1.96
C SER A 152 -8.58 8.83 -1.94
N VAL A 153 -9.18 8.63 -0.78
CA VAL A 153 -10.46 7.91 -0.64
C VAL A 153 -11.56 8.63 -1.42
N PHE A 154 -11.64 9.95 -1.28
CA PHE A 154 -12.62 10.75 -2.02
C PHE A 154 -12.40 10.65 -3.54
N LEU A 155 -11.16 10.83 -4.00
CA LEU A 155 -10.80 10.74 -5.42
C LEU A 155 -11.09 9.35 -6.00
N MET A 156 -10.70 8.28 -5.31
CA MET A 156 -10.93 6.92 -5.76
C MET A 156 -12.41 6.57 -5.79
N SER A 157 -13.20 7.02 -4.81
CA SER A 157 -14.65 6.85 -4.82
C SER A 157 -15.29 7.59 -5.99
N PHE A 158 -14.89 8.84 -6.25
CA PHE A 158 -15.35 9.62 -7.38
C PHE A 158 -15.01 8.96 -8.72
N ILE A 159 -13.75 8.52 -8.90
CA ILE A 159 -13.32 7.83 -10.12
C ILE A 159 -14.12 6.54 -10.33
N THR A 160 -14.37 5.78 -9.27
CA THR A 160 -15.13 4.53 -9.34
C THR A 160 -16.59 4.78 -9.71
N GLU A 161 -17.20 5.82 -9.17
CA GLU A 161 -18.60 6.17 -9.46
C GLU A 161 -18.79 6.59 -10.91
N TYR A 162 -17.90 7.41 -11.48
CA TYR A 162 -18.06 7.96 -12.83
C TYR A 162 -17.42 7.13 -13.93
N PHE A 163 -16.35 6.40 -13.65
CA PHE A 163 -15.57 5.66 -14.65
C PHE A 163 -15.53 4.15 -14.41
N GLY A 164 -16.19 3.70 -13.35
CA GLY A 164 -16.29 2.29 -13.00
C GLY A 164 -15.14 1.79 -12.11
N VAL A 165 -15.41 0.69 -11.40
CA VAL A 165 -14.51 0.11 -10.39
C VAL A 165 -13.16 -0.34 -10.97
N PHE A 166 -13.16 -0.86 -12.18
CA PHE A 166 -11.91 -1.31 -12.84
C PHE A 166 -10.93 -0.16 -13.13
N THR A 167 -11.43 1.05 -13.35
CA THR A 167 -10.58 2.25 -13.52
C THR A 167 -9.86 2.59 -12.23
N GLY A 168 -10.54 2.50 -11.07
CA GLY A 168 -9.92 2.68 -9.76
C GLY A 168 -8.78 1.69 -9.52
N PHE A 169 -9.02 0.41 -9.77
CA PHE A 169 -7.96 -0.62 -9.67
C PHE A 169 -6.81 -0.39 -10.66
N GLY A 170 -7.10 0.03 -11.89
CA GLY A 170 -6.09 0.37 -12.89
C GLY A 170 -5.18 1.52 -12.44
N LEU A 171 -5.77 2.56 -11.84
CA LEU A 171 -5.02 3.68 -11.29
C LEU A 171 -4.14 3.24 -10.10
N ALA A 172 -4.64 2.38 -9.22
CA ALA A 172 -3.85 1.84 -8.12
C ALA A 172 -2.65 1.02 -8.62
N ILE A 173 -2.85 0.14 -9.62
CA ILE A 173 -1.76 -0.60 -10.26
C ILE A 173 -0.73 0.36 -10.86
N PHE A 174 -1.17 1.40 -11.55
CA PHE A 174 -0.29 2.41 -12.12
C PHE A 174 0.54 3.11 -11.04
N CYS A 175 -0.06 3.54 -9.93
CA CYS A 175 0.64 4.15 -8.81
C CYS A 175 1.71 3.23 -8.22
N LEU A 176 1.39 1.93 -8.00
CA LEU A 176 2.35 0.95 -7.49
C LEU A 176 3.53 0.73 -8.45
N LEU A 177 3.29 0.71 -9.76
CA LEU A 177 4.35 0.61 -10.76
C LEU A 177 5.24 1.85 -10.78
N VAL A 178 4.66 3.06 -10.70
CA VAL A 178 5.43 4.31 -10.62
C VAL A 178 6.26 4.34 -9.34
N GLU A 179 5.68 3.96 -8.20
CA GLU A 179 6.39 3.87 -6.93
C GLU A 179 7.56 2.88 -7.00
N SER A 180 7.36 1.71 -7.62
CA SER A 180 8.44 0.71 -7.77
C SER A 180 9.62 1.25 -8.58
N ILE A 181 9.38 2.08 -9.60
CA ILE A 181 10.42 2.73 -10.39
C ILE A 181 11.14 3.82 -9.56
N LEU A 182 10.39 4.55 -8.76
CA LEU A 182 10.96 5.56 -7.87
C LEU A 182 11.90 4.92 -6.85
N VAL A 183 11.51 3.82 -6.23
CA VAL A 183 12.31 3.10 -5.20
C VAL A 183 13.62 2.55 -5.77
N LEU A 184 13.71 2.27 -7.06
CA LEU A 184 14.94 1.80 -7.72
C LEU A 184 15.95 2.90 -8.04
N ARG A 185 15.57 4.17 -7.96
CA ARG A 185 16.46 5.32 -8.22
C ARG A 185 17.20 5.78 -6.99
#